data_a195daa21b8db3cde252cfb412685a17
#
_entry.id   a195daa21b8db3cde252cfb412685a17
#
_cell.length_a   1.000
_cell.length_b   1.000
_cell.length_c   1.000
_cell.angle_alpha   90.00
_cell.angle_beta   90.00
_cell.angle_gamma   90.00
#
_symmetry.space_group_name_H-M   'P 1'
#
loop_
_entity.id
_entity.type
_entity.pdbx_description
1 polymer ?
#
loop_
_entity_poly.entity_id
_entity_poly.type
_entity_poly.pdbx_seq_one_letter_code
_entity_poly.pdbx_strand_id
1 'polypeptide(L)'
;MRRFEASCLERIRRRGDGVRGCRVLVACSGGGDSVALLALLWALRRSLDVELCVAHAAHGLRPEAEEDAAFVARLCRRLDLDLVEARLDVRGHAERSGQGLETAARELRWAWFEAEAASCGAAVVATGHSLDDHTETVFLRLARGSGLAC
;
A
#
# COMPACT_ATOMS: atom_id res chain seq x y z
N MET A 1 -15.83 14.33 12.56
CA MET A 1 -15.42 13.77 11.26
C MET A 1 -15.65 14.84 10.18
N ARG A 2 -14.63 15.15 9.38
CA ARG A 2 -14.75 16.19 8.33
C ARG A 2 -15.66 15.65 7.20
N ARG A 3 -16.34 16.56 6.50
CA ARG A 3 -17.31 16.21 5.42
C ARG A 3 -16.68 15.30 4.35
N PHE A 4 -15.41 15.52 4.01
CA PHE A 4 -14.64 14.69 3.09
C PHE A 4 -14.45 13.25 3.59
N GLU A 5 -14.02 13.09 4.85
CA GLU A 5 -13.82 11.77 5.48
C GLU A 5 -15.14 10.97 5.52
N ALA A 6 -16.27 11.63 5.80
CA ALA A 6 -17.58 10.97 5.79
C ALA A 6 -17.96 10.45 4.40
N SER A 7 -17.69 11.24 3.34
CA SER A 7 -17.94 10.83 1.95
C SER A 7 -17.05 9.65 1.55
N CYS A 8 -15.77 9.68 1.90
CA CYS A 8 -14.83 8.59 1.64
C CYS A 8 -15.26 7.31 2.38
N LEU A 9 -15.61 7.43 3.65
CA LEU A 9 -16.09 6.30 4.46
C LEU A 9 -17.32 5.63 3.84
N GLU A 10 -18.29 6.41 3.39
CA GLU A 10 -19.49 5.90 2.74
C GLU A 10 -19.15 5.15 1.44
N ARG A 11 -18.25 5.69 0.61
CA ARG A 11 -17.82 5.05 -0.63
C ARG A 11 -17.06 3.75 -0.39
N ILE A 12 -16.19 3.71 0.63
CA ILE A 12 -15.44 2.51 1.00
C ILE A 12 -16.43 1.44 1.49
N ARG A 13 -17.38 1.80 2.36
CA ARG A 13 -18.39 0.87 2.88
C ARG A 13 -19.26 0.26 1.78
N ARG A 14 -19.65 1.04 0.77
CA ARG A 14 -20.45 0.55 -0.36
C ARG A 14 -19.73 -0.43 -1.28
N ARG A 15 -18.37 -0.38 -1.31
CA ARG A 15 -17.54 -1.19 -2.22
C ARG A 15 -16.68 -2.22 -1.51
N GLY A 16 -16.53 -2.10 -0.20
CA GLY A 16 -15.54 -2.81 0.59
C GLY A 16 -16.09 -3.61 1.76
N ASP A 17 -17.25 -4.27 1.61
CA ASP A 17 -17.86 -5.09 2.69
C ASP A 17 -16.92 -6.21 3.22
N GLY A 18 -15.85 -6.54 2.48
CA GLY A 18 -14.85 -7.54 2.88
C GLY A 18 -13.63 -6.95 3.63
N VAL A 19 -13.61 -5.67 3.98
CA VAL A 19 -12.43 -5.02 4.62
C VAL A 19 -12.62 -4.88 6.13
N ARG A 20 -13.84 -5.03 6.62
CA ARG A 20 -14.16 -4.82 8.03
C ARG A 20 -13.60 -5.96 8.89
N GLY A 21 -12.96 -5.61 9.99
CA GLY A 21 -12.31 -6.58 10.87
C GLY A 21 -10.99 -7.13 10.36
N CYS A 22 -10.50 -6.62 9.20
CA CYS A 22 -9.31 -7.13 8.55
C CYS A 22 -8.09 -6.22 8.77
N ARG A 23 -6.91 -6.80 8.61
CA ARG A 23 -5.66 -6.05 8.48
C ARG A 23 -5.46 -5.61 7.02
N VAL A 24 -5.04 -4.37 6.83
CA VAL A 24 -4.79 -3.75 5.53
C VAL A 24 -3.31 -3.36 5.42
N LEU A 25 -2.62 -3.87 4.40
CA LEU A 25 -1.27 -3.44 4.05
C LEU A 25 -1.35 -2.19 3.17
N VAL A 26 -0.84 -1.06 3.66
CA VAL A 26 -0.84 0.20 2.91
C VAL A 26 0.51 0.41 2.26
N ALA A 27 0.56 0.36 0.93
CA ALA A 27 1.77 0.67 0.18
C ALA A 27 2.01 2.20 0.18
N CYS A 28 3.09 2.63 0.85
CA CYS A 28 3.44 4.04 0.98
C CYS A 28 4.83 4.30 0.36
N SER A 29 4.86 4.97 -0.79
CA SER A 29 6.12 5.32 -1.47
C SER A 29 6.80 6.58 -0.92
N GLY A 30 6.13 7.35 -0.07
CA GLY A 30 6.56 8.69 0.35
C GLY A 30 6.00 9.83 -0.49
N GLY A 31 5.49 9.53 -1.68
CA GLY A 31 4.81 10.51 -2.55
C GLY A 31 3.44 10.94 -2.01
N GLY A 32 2.98 12.13 -2.42
CA GLY A 32 1.79 12.79 -1.90
C GLY A 32 0.54 11.92 -1.87
N ASP A 33 0.25 11.17 -2.94
CA ASP A 33 -0.96 10.34 -3.05
C ASP A 33 -0.94 9.16 -2.08
N SER A 34 0.20 8.47 -1.95
CA SER A 34 0.36 7.35 -1.03
C SER A 34 0.29 7.81 0.44
N VAL A 35 0.83 8.97 0.74
CA VAL A 35 0.76 9.60 2.07
C VAL A 35 -0.67 10.05 2.38
N ALA A 36 -1.37 10.63 1.40
CA ALA A 36 -2.77 11.03 1.56
C ALA A 36 -3.68 9.81 1.81
N LEU A 37 -3.45 8.72 1.07
CA LEU A 37 -4.16 7.45 1.28
C LEU A 37 -3.92 6.91 2.69
N LEU A 38 -2.65 6.85 3.13
CA LEU A 38 -2.30 6.37 4.47
C LEU A 38 -2.97 7.23 5.54
N ALA A 39 -2.90 8.56 5.42
CA ALA A 39 -3.52 9.49 6.36
C ALA A 39 -5.05 9.31 6.42
N LEU A 40 -5.71 9.12 5.27
CA LEU A 40 -7.14 8.88 5.18
C LEU A 40 -7.53 7.55 5.85
N LEU A 41 -6.85 6.46 5.51
CA LEU A 41 -7.12 5.15 6.10
C LEU A 41 -6.86 5.16 7.62
N TRP A 42 -5.79 5.82 8.06
CA TRP A 42 -5.51 5.99 9.48
C TRP A 42 -6.61 6.75 10.22
N ALA A 43 -7.12 7.85 9.64
CA ALA A 43 -8.24 8.61 10.21
C ALA A 43 -9.53 7.79 10.29
N LEU A 44 -9.76 6.92 9.30
CA LEU A 44 -10.98 6.12 9.19
C LEU A 44 -10.88 4.73 9.84
N ARG A 45 -9.69 4.27 10.26
CA ARG A 45 -9.44 2.89 10.71
C ARG A 45 -10.41 2.37 11.77
N ARG A 46 -10.75 3.22 12.75
CA ARG A 46 -11.73 2.86 13.79
C ARG A 46 -13.15 2.72 13.24
N SER A 47 -13.53 3.59 12.29
CA SER A 47 -14.86 3.57 11.68
C SER A 47 -15.03 2.44 10.68
N LEU A 48 -13.92 1.98 10.09
CA LEU A 48 -13.85 0.83 9.18
C LEU A 48 -13.61 -0.48 9.95
N ASP A 49 -13.21 -0.39 11.22
CA ASP A 49 -12.82 -1.54 12.03
C ASP A 49 -11.68 -2.32 11.36
N VAL A 50 -10.60 -1.60 11.01
CA VAL A 50 -9.42 -2.19 10.34
C VAL A 50 -8.14 -1.92 11.11
N GLU A 51 -7.21 -2.87 11.06
CA GLU A 51 -5.83 -2.69 11.44
C GLU A 51 -4.99 -2.30 10.23
N LEU A 52 -4.02 -1.41 10.41
CA LEU A 52 -3.14 -0.96 9.33
C LEU A 52 -1.69 -1.39 9.60
N CYS A 53 -1.04 -1.88 8.56
CA CYS A 53 0.42 -1.97 8.48
C CYS A 53 0.88 -1.29 7.20
N VAL A 54 2.12 -0.83 7.17
CA VAL A 54 2.66 -0.03 6.06
C VAL A 54 3.80 -0.78 5.39
N ALA A 55 3.81 -0.77 4.07
CA ALA A 55 4.89 -1.33 3.26
C ALA A 55 5.55 -0.23 2.42
N HIS A 56 6.87 -0.09 2.52
CA HIS A 56 7.68 0.81 1.72
C HIS A 56 8.70 0.04 0.89
N ALA A 57 8.57 0.08 -0.44
CA ALA A 57 9.49 -0.53 -1.37
C ALA A 57 10.42 0.52 -1.99
N ALA A 58 11.69 0.54 -1.61
CA ALA A 58 12.71 1.37 -2.23
C ALA A 58 13.25 0.67 -3.50
N HIS A 59 13.27 1.38 -4.62
CA HIS A 59 13.74 0.83 -5.90
C HIS A 59 15.23 1.09 -6.16
N GLY A 60 15.91 1.83 -5.29
CA GLY A 60 17.34 2.13 -5.40
C GLY A 60 17.76 2.90 -6.68
N LEU A 61 16.79 3.40 -7.47
CA LEU A 61 17.06 4.07 -8.74
C LEU A 61 17.23 5.59 -8.61
N ARG A 62 16.89 6.15 -7.45
CA ARG A 62 16.94 7.60 -7.20
C ARG A 62 17.72 7.89 -5.92
N PRO A 63 18.52 8.99 -5.90
CA PRO A 63 19.18 9.44 -4.68
C PRO A 63 18.20 9.74 -3.54
N GLU A 64 16.99 10.22 -3.87
CA GLU A 64 15.94 10.60 -2.93
C GLU A 64 15.27 9.40 -2.23
N ALA A 65 15.53 8.17 -2.68
CA ALA A 65 14.90 6.96 -2.12
C ALA A 65 15.19 6.77 -0.62
N GLU A 66 16.36 7.22 -0.15
CA GLU A 66 16.71 7.16 1.28
C GLU A 66 15.95 8.21 2.10
N GLU A 67 15.73 9.39 1.51
CA GLU A 67 14.94 10.45 2.15
C GLU A 67 13.46 10.05 2.25
N ASP A 68 12.91 9.43 1.21
CA ASP A 68 11.56 8.89 1.19
C ASP A 68 11.37 7.80 2.25
N ALA A 69 12.30 6.84 2.33
CA ALA A 69 12.27 5.79 3.35
C ALA A 69 12.32 6.38 4.77
N ALA A 70 13.25 7.31 5.01
CA ALA A 70 13.35 7.99 6.30
C ALA A 70 12.09 8.80 6.64
N PHE A 71 11.46 9.42 5.65
CA PHE A 71 10.19 10.14 5.82
C PHE A 71 9.07 9.19 6.20
N VAL A 72 8.88 8.08 5.46
CA VAL A 72 7.84 7.08 5.73
C VAL A 72 8.05 6.47 7.12
N ALA A 73 9.29 6.14 7.49
CA ALA A 73 9.59 5.60 8.81
C ALA A 73 9.25 6.59 9.95
N ARG A 74 9.52 7.89 9.77
CA ARG A 74 9.10 8.92 10.74
C ARG A 74 7.57 9.03 10.83
N LEU A 75 6.89 8.96 9.69
CA LEU A 75 5.44 9.03 9.62
C LEU A 75 4.79 7.84 10.35
N CYS A 76 5.26 6.62 10.10
CA CYS A 76 4.76 5.42 10.76
C CYS A 76 4.95 5.48 12.27
N ARG A 77 6.11 5.90 12.75
CA ARG A 77 6.33 6.11 14.20
C ARG A 77 5.36 7.11 14.81
N ARG A 78 5.05 8.22 14.12
CA ARG A 78 4.09 9.23 14.61
C ARG A 78 2.66 8.73 14.65
N LEU A 79 2.31 7.81 13.77
CA LEU A 79 0.96 7.23 13.66
C LEU A 79 0.80 5.94 14.47
N ASP A 80 1.89 5.46 15.09
CA ASP A 80 1.95 4.18 15.81
C ASP A 80 1.52 3.01 14.91
N LEU A 81 2.21 2.89 13.76
CA LEU A 81 1.97 1.88 12.73
C LEU A 81 3.21 1.04 12.49
N ASP A 82 3.02 -0.26 12.31
CA ASP A 82 4.04 -1.19 11.86
C ASP A 82 4.48 -0.84 10.43
N LEU A 83 5.80 -0.86 10.20
CA LEU A 83 6.41 -0.61 8.90
C LEU A 83 7.28 -1.78 8.48
N VAL A 84 7.08 -2.29 7.26
CA VAL A 84 7.99 -3.20 6.58
C VAL A 84 8.63 -2.49 5.39
N GLU A 85 9.93 -2.68 5.22
CA GLU A 85 10.71 -2.00 4.18
C GLU A 85 11.52 -3.02 3.37
N ALA A 86 11.63 -2.81 2.06
CA ALA A 86 12.51 -3.58 1.20
C ALA A 86 13.25 -2.71 0.19
N ARG A 87 14.47 -3.12 -0.15
CA ARG A 87 15.17 -2.69 -1.36
C ARG A 87 15.00 -3.74 -2.44
N LEU A 88 14.37 -3.37 -3.55
CA LEU A 88 14.11 -4.25 -4.66
C LEU A 88 15.22 -4.14 -5.71
N ASP A 89 15.84 -5.26 -6.09
CA ASP A 89 16.84 -5.33 -7.17
C ASP A 89 16.15 -5.32 -8.54
N VAL A 90 15.66 -4.14 -8.92
CA VAL A 90 14.95 -3.94 -10.19
C VAL A 90 15.85 -4.16 -11.39
N ARG A 91 17.11 -3.73 -11.33
CA ARG A 91 18.06 -3.88 -12.46
C ARG A 91 18.39 -5.34 -12.72
N GLY A 92 18.77 -6.07 -11.69
CA GLY A 92 19.07 -7.49 -11.81
C GLY A 92 17.85 -8.31 -12.26
N HIS A 93 16.65 -7.94 -11.83
CA HIS A 93 15.42 -8.59 -12.30
C HIS A 93 15.14 -8.28 -13.77
N ALA A 94 15.26 -7.04 -14.20
CA ALA A 94 15.07 -6.62 -15.59
C ALA A 94 16.05 -7.34 -16.54
N GLU A 95 17.33 -7.44 -16.15
CA GLU A 95 18.36 -8.15 -16.91
C GLU A 95 18.07 -9.65 -17.03
N ARG A 96 17.66 -10.30 -15.95
CA ARG A 96 17.32 -11.74 -15.95
C ARG A 96 16.06 -12.08 -16.73
N SER A 97 15.06 -11.17 -16.71
CA SER A 97 13.76 -11.40 -17.36
C SER A 97 13.68 -10.85 -18.80
N GLY A 98 14.67 -10.06 -19.24
CA GLY A 98 14.64 -9.38 -20.53
C GLY A 98 13.58 -8.26 -20.63
N GLN A 99 13.07 -7.77 -19.49
CA GLN A 99 12.00 -6.78 -19.44
C GLN A 99 12.56 -5.35 -19.27
N GLY A 100 11.73 -4.36 -19.61
CA GLY A 100 12.03 -2.97 -19.29
C GLY A 100 12.01 -2.71 -17.78
N LEU A 101 12.81 -1.74 -17.30
CA LEU A 101 12.95 -1.41 -15.87
C LEU A 101 11.61 -1.10 -15.17
N GLU A 102 10.69 -0.44 -15.87
CA GLU A 102 9.39 -0.09 -15.31
C GLU A 102 8.52 -1.32 -15.06
N THR A 103 8.46 -2.24 -16.03
CA THR A 103 7.75 -3.52 -15.90
C THR A 103 8.34 -4.35 -14.77
N ALA A 104 9.67 -4.49 -14.75
CA ALA A 104 10.40 -5.20 -13.72
C ALA A 104 10.15 -4.62 -12.32
N ALA A 105 10.17 -3.29 -12.19
CA ALA A 105 9.86 -2.61 -10.93
C ALA A 105 8.43 -2.86 -10.46
N ARG A 106 7.47 -2.85 -11.40
CA ARG A 106 6.07 -3.12 -11.11
C ARG A 106 5.86 -4.56 -10.63
N GLU A 107 6.42 -5.53 -11.33
CA GLU A 107 6.30 -6.96 -11.00
C GLU A 107 6.91 -7.27 -9.63
N LEU A 108 8.15 -6.85 -9.39
CA LEU A 108 8.83 -7.06 -8.12
C LEU A 108 8.07 -6.43 -6.95
N ARG A 109 7.55 -5.24 -7.15
CA ARG A 109 6.78 -4.51 -6.14
C ARG A 109 5.52 -5.27 -5.76
N TRP A 110 4.75 -5.74 -6.76
CA TRP A 110 3.54 -6.51 -6.50
C TRP A 110 3.82 -7.85 -5.84
N ALA A 111 4.80 -8.60 -6.33
CA ALA A 111 5.20 -9.87 -5.72
C ALA A 111 5.63 -9.68 -4.25
N TRP A 112 6.36 -8.60 -3.96
CA TRP A 112 6.76 -8.31 -2.59
C TRP A 112 5.56 -7.89 -1.72
N PHE A 113 4.66 -7.04 -2.21
CA PHE A 113 3.46 -6.66 -1.44
C PHE A 113 2.56 -7.87 -1.14
N GLU A 114 2.41 -8.80 -2.07
CA GLU A 114 1.65 -10.03 -1.87
C GLU A 114 2.29 -10.92 -0.79
N ALA A 115 3.62 -11.07 -0.82
CA ALA A 115 4.35 -11.82 0.19
C ALA A 115 4.25 -11.18 1.59
N GLU A 116 4.41 -9.85 1.69
CA GLU A 116 4.30 -9.14 2.97
C GLU A 116 2.86 -9.14 3.49
N ALA A 117 1.87 -9.01 2.63
CA ALA A 117 0.47 -9.12 3.03
C ALA A 117 0.17 -10.49 3.65
N ALA A 118 0.66 -11.56 3.01
CA ALA A 118 0.53 -12.91 3.54
C ALA A 118 1.27 -13.08 4.89
N SER A 119 2.48 -12.52 5.00
CA SER A 119 3.32 -12.59 6.21
C SER A 119 2.69 -11.88 7.40
N CYS A 120 2.10 -10.71 7.20
CA CYS A 120 1.47 -9.93 8.27
C CYS A 120 -0.03 -10.23 8.47
N GLY A 121 -0.58 -11.17 7.70
CA GLY A 121 -2.01 -11.53 7.77
C GLY A 121 -2.94 -10.44 7.23
N ALA A 122 -2.47 -9.58 6.32
CA ALA A 122 -3.30 -8.58 5.70
C ALA A 122 -4.18 -9.19 4.61
N ALA A 123 -5.49 -8.96 4.69
CA ALA A 123 -6.45 -9.42 3.69
C ALA A 123 -6.46 -8.55 2.42
N VAL A 124 -5.95 -7.32 2.52
CA VAL A 124 -6.02 -6.32 1.45
C VAL A 124 -4.71 -5.53 1.35
N VAL A 125 -4.28 -5.26 0.12
CA VAL A 125 -3.22 -4.29 -0.19
C VAL A 125 -3.86 -3.02 -0.75
N ALA A 126 -3.63 -1.88 -0.09
CA ALA A 126 -4.09 -0.57 -0.54
C ALA A 126 -2.94 0.22 -1.17
N THR A 127 -3.15 0.74 -2.37
CA THR A 127 -2.16 1.55 -3.09
C THR A 127 -2.75 2.90 -3.50
N GLY A 128 -1.96 3.97 -3.39
CA GLY A 128 -2.35 5.33 -3.77
C GLY A 128 -2.02 5.62 -5.24
N HIS A 129 -2.75 5.00 -6.16
CA HIS A 129 -2.67 5.36 -7.58
C HIS A 129 -3.88 6.24 -7.94
N SER A 130 -3.64 7.38 -8.59
CA SER A 130 -4.72 8.27 -9.02
C SER A 130 -5.28 7.85 -10.38
N LEU A 131 -6.55 8.22 -10.66
CA LEU A 131 -7.23 7.90 -11.91
C LEU A 131 -6.65 8.66 -13.13
N ASP A 132 -5.83 9.68 -12.92
CA ASP A 132 -5.24 10.52 -13.97
C ASP A 132 -3.99 9.90 -14.63
N ASP A 133 -3.33 8.97 -13.97
CA ASP A 133 -2.31 8.13 -14.61
C ASP A 133 -2.99 6.95 -15.30
N HIS A 134 -3.37 7.14 -16.56
CA HIS A 134 -3.87 6.12 -17.48
C HIS A 134 -4.19 4.76 -16.83
N THR A 135 -5.46 4.57 -16.42
CA THR A 135 -6.07 3.28 -16.02
C THR A 135 -5.74 2.70 -14.64
N GLU A 136 -5.29 3.46 -13.67
CA GLU A 136 -5.04 2.90 -12.34
C GLU A 136 -6.09 3.33 -11.32
N THR A 137 -7.10 2.51 -11.19
CA THR A 137 -8.07 2.52 -10.09
C THR A 137 -7.35 2.30 -8.76
N VAL A 138 -7.86 2.85 -7.66
CA VAL A 138 -7.53 2.36 -6.33
C VAL A 138 -7.93 0.89 -6.26
N PHE A 139 -6.97 -0.01 -6.48
CA PHE A 139 -7.21 -1.45 -6.41
C PHE A 139 -7.09 -1.90 -4.96
N LEU A 140 -8.25 -2.20 -4.37
CA LEU A 140 -8.33 -3.13 -3.27
C LEU A 140 -8.23 -4.53 -3.91
N ARG A 141 -7.05 -5.12 -3.94
CA ARG A 141 -6.92 -6.52 -4.30
C ARG A 141 -7.06 -7.35 -3.04
N LEU A 142 -8.11 -8.16 -3.00
CA LEU A 142 -8.19 -9.29 -2.09
C LEU A 142 -7.03 -10.25 -2.42
N ALA A 143 -6.17 -10.50 -1.43
CA ALA A 143 -5.14 -11.52 -1.57
C ALA A 143 -5.84 -12.85 -1.88
N ARG A 144 -5.64 -13.37 -3.08
CA ARG A 144 -6.19 -14.67 -3.47
C ARG A 144 -5.46 -15.77 -2.73
N GLY A 145 -6.13 -16.45 -1.81
CA GLY A 145 -5.58 -17.71 -1.33
C GLY A 145 -6.10 -18.29 -0.04
N SER A 146 -6.83 -17.57 0.76
CA SER A 146 -7.57 -18.19 1.86
C SER A 146 -8.97 -17.62 1.82
N GLY A 147 -9.97 -18.52 1.73
CA GLY A 147 -11.35 -18.13 1.70
C GLY A 147 -11.66 -17.15 2.82
N LEU A 148 -12.60 -16.26 2.56
CA LEU A 148 -13.20 -15.35 3.51
C LEU A 148 -13.50 -16.07 4.82
N ALA A 149 -12.58 -16.00 5.75
CA ALA A 149 -12.76 -16.33 7.13
C ALA A 149 -11.99 -15.26 7.91
N CYS A 150 -12.62 -14.12 8.09
CA CYS A 150 -12.37 -13.24 9.23
C CYS A 150 -13.30 -13.65 10.35
#